data_2d189457f6c27635c8ea84b54d02cd58
#
_entry.id   2d189457f6c27635c8ea84b54d02cd58
#
_cell.length_a   1.000
_cell.length_b   1.000
_cell.length_c   1.000
_cell.angle_alpha   90.00
_cell.angle_beta   90.00
_cell.angle_gamma   90.00
#
_symmetry.space_group_name_H-M   'P 1'
#
loop_
_entity.id
_entity.type
_entity.pdbx_description
1 polymer ?
#
loop_
_entity_poly.entity_id
_entity_poly.type
_entity_poly.pdbx_seq_one_letter_code
_entity_poly.pdbx_strand_id
1 'polypeptide(L)'
;MQTDEGMTPISEILPEVMASGASGASEPLSPDQTSQMGETRIEECRCLSCDATFQGEVITYKSFASPRELRQRECPECRAKTQEREEGERQQELESWRQVLRAQWGKECSMPAWLLAKTFENFEQQYQKAAYKMALNWAKGFDLDSPAGYPSLIFYSSIPGVGKGHLMSAIVNYVLANWKGSRERAACPIRFESGPSLVRRIRATYNLRKEDFYHEREDEVYRSLAGVPLLLLDDVGKERPSDFTRETYWYIINERVTTGLPVIVSSRLEFEGEHSLETLMHVDTVSRLYGMAGGQFVRMKGVDYRKLKGIA
;
A
#
# COMPACT_ATOMS: atom_id res chain seq x y z
N MET A 1 -30.89 -19.22 31.35
CA MET A 1 -31.18 -17.78 31.48
C MET A 1 -29.87 -17.10 31.83
N GLN A 2 -29.16 -16.59 30.84
CA GLN A 2 -28.23 -15.46 30.95
C GLN A 2 -27.93 -15.04 29.53
N THR A 3 -28.15 -13.81 29.27
CA THR A 3 -28.34 -13.14 28.00
C THR A 3 -27.00 -12.86 27.34
N ASP A 4 -26.95 -13.19 26.07
CA ASP A 4 -25.90 -12.90 25.08
C ASP A 4 -25.97 -11.41 24.77
N GLU A 5 -25.01 -10.62 25.21
CA GLU A 5 -24.87 -9.21 24.82
C GLU A 5 -24.07 -9.16 23.52
N GLY A 6 -24.78 -8.88 22.44
CA GLY A 6 -24.25 -8.79 21.09
C GLY A 6 -23.22 -7.69 20.94
N MET A 7 -22.09 -8.04 20.34
CA MET A 7 -21.12 -7.11 19.78
C MET A 7 -21.74 -6.43 18.54
N THR A 8 -21.97 -5.13 18.62
CA THR A 8 -22.42 -4.30 17.50
C THR A 8 -21.30 -4.25 16.43
N PRO A 9 -21.62 -4.50 15.15
CA PRO A 9 -20.63 -4.40 14.07
C PRO A 9 -20.14 -2.96 13.92
N ILE A 10 -18.85 -2.79 13.64
CA ILE A 10 -18.16 -1.51 13.45
C ILE A 10 -18.77 -0.66 12.31
N SER A 11 -19.60 -1.24 11.45
CA SER A 11 -20.34 -0.54 10.38
C SER A 11 -21.43 0.41 10.86
N GLU A 12 -21.85 0.36 12.12
CA GLU A 12 -22.89 1.23 12.67
C GLU A 12 -22.38 2.45 13.45
N ILE A 13 -21.06 2.65 13.52
CA ILE A 13 -20.42 3.78 14.27
C ILE A 13 -19.86 4.85 13.32
N LEU A 14 -20.18 4.80 12.03
CA LEU A 14 -19.82 5.90 11.12
C LEU A 14 -20.96 6.92 11.07
N PRO A 15 -20.75 8.16 11.55
CA PRO A 15 -21.72 9.21 11.30
C PRO A 15 -21.75 9.56 9.81
N GLU A 16 -22.96 9.73 9.28
CA GLU A 16 -23.28 10.25 7.94
C GLU A 16 -22.74 11.68 7.74
N VAL A 17 -21.44 11.83 7.52
CA VAL A 17 -20.80 13.10 7.13
C VAL A 17 -19.74 12.85 6.06
N MET A 18 -20.10 12.21 4.96
CA MET A 18 -19.24 12.14 3.78
C MET A 18 -20.03 12.01 2.49
N ALA A 19 -20.81 13.04 2.17
CA ALA A 19 -21.32 13.24 0.82
C ALA A 19 -21.11 14.71 0.42
N SER A 20 -19.89 15.12 0.13
CA SER A 20 -19.59 16.26 -0.75
C SER A 20 -18.09 16.42 -0.92
N GLY A 21 -17.53 15.83 -1.96
CA GLY A 21 -16.12 15.96 -2.32
C GLY A 21 -15.86 15.34 -3.69
N ALA A 22 -16.72 15.60 -4.67
CA ALA A 22 -16.44 15.27 -6.06
C ALA A 22 -15.78 16.48 -6.73
N SER A 23 -14.56 16.29 -7.21
CA SER A 23 -13.92 17.18 -8.19
C SER A 23 -14.76 17.22 -9.46
N GLY A 24 -15.51 18.31 -9.62
CA GLY A 24 -16.23 18.65 -10.85
C GLY A 24 -15.72 19.97 -11.38
N ALA A 25 -15.26 19.98 -12.63
CA ALA A 25 -15.10 21.22 -13.38
C ALA A 25 -16.40 22.01 -13.31
N SER A 26 -16.35 23.26 -12.86
CA SER A 26 -17.48 24.13 -12.70
C SER A 26 -18.09 24.45 -14.06
N GLU A 27 -19.25 23.84 -14.35
CA GLU A 27 -20.15 24.37 -15.37
C GLU A 27 -20.58 25.80 -14.97
N PRO A 28 -20.76 26.73 -15.93
CA PRO A 28 -21.24 28.07 -15.62
C PRO A 28 -22.64 27.98 -15.05
N LEU A 29 -22.83 28.53 -13.85
CA LEU A 29 -24.10 28.58 -13.13
C LEU A 29 -25.17 29.27 -14.00
N SER A 30 -26.39 28.70 -14.04
CA SER A 30 -27.53 29.30 -14.72
C SER A 30 -27.91 30.65 -14.08
N PRO A 31 -28.53 31.59 -14.85
CA PRO A 31 -28.90 32.92 -14.35
C PRO A 31 -29.80 32.92 -13.08
N ASP A 32 -30.51 31.84 -12.84
CA ASP A 32 -31.41 31.69 -11.64
C ASP A 32 -30.61 31.34 -10.35
N GLN A 33 -29.38 30.85 -10.46
CA GLN A 33 -28.55 30.54 -9.27
C GLN A 33 -27.79 31.74 -8.75
N THR A 34 -27.64 32.81 -9.54
CA THR A 34 -27.01 34.08 -9.13
C THR A 34 -27.90 34.95 -8.25
N SER A 35 -29.23 34.71 -8.21
CA SER A 35 -30.17 35.47 -7.38
C SER A 35 -30.10 35.15 -5.88
N GLN A 36 -29.34 34.11 -5.45
CA GLN A 36 -29.10 33.75 -4.05
C GLN A 36 -27.78 34.30 -3.47
N MET A 37 -26.95 34.95 -4.26
CA MET A 37 -25.74 35.59 -3.74
C MET A 37 -26.12 36.86 -2.94
N GLY A 38 -25.74 36.89 -1.67
CA GLY A 38 -25.95 38.05 -0.81
C GLY A 38 -25.14 39.26 -1.31
N GLU A 39 -25.62 40.47 -1.02
CA GLU A 39 -24.85 41.69 -1.27
C GLU A 39 -23.68 41.74 -0.30
N THR A 40 -22.46 41.81 -0.87
CA THR A 40 -21.22 41.94 -0.09
C THR A 40 -20.83 43.41 0.00
N ARG A 41 -20.55 43.88 1.20
CA ARG A 41 -19.99 45.23 1.48
C ARG A 41 -18.81 45.12 2.43
N ILE A 42 -17.91 46.07 2.37
CA ILE A 42 -16.78 46.16 3.30
C ILE A 42 -17.14 47.15 4.38
N GLU A 43 -17.02 46.71 5.64
CA GLU A 43 -17.24 47.54 6.80
C GLU A 43 -16.10 47.41 7.82
N GLU A 44 -16.01 48.37 8.73
CA GLU A 44 -15.11 48.24 9.85
C GLU A 44 -15.65 47.20 10.86
N CYS A 45 -14.88 46.12 11.03
CA CYS A 45 -15.18 44.99 11.88
C CYS A 45 -14.17 44.92 13.05
N ARG A 46 -14.59 44.34 14.17
CA ARG A 46 -13.73 44.04 15.31
C ARG A 46 -13.41 42.57 15.37
N CYS A 47 -12.12 42.24 15.44
CA CYS A 47 -11.66 40.86 15.50
C CYS A 47 -12.00 40.23 16.85
N LEU A 48 -12.65 39.06 16.84
CA LEU A 48 -12.99 38.36 18.10
C LEU A 48 -11.77 37.74 18.79
N SER A 49 -10.69 37.50 18.04
CA SER A 49 -9.48 36.85 18.58
C SER A 49 -8.44 37.80 19.15
N CYS A 50 -8.25 38.99 18.56
CA CYS A 50 -7.22 39.94 18.99
C CYS A 50 -7.73 41.35 19.27
N ASP A 51 -9.04 41.59 19.17
CA ASP A 51 -9.73 42.84 19.45
C ASP A 51 -9.36 44.02 18.51
N ALA A 52 -8.53 43.78 17.50
CA ALA A 52 -8.15 44.78 16.52
C ALA A 52 -9.28 45.12 15.56
N THR A 53 -9.39 46.41 15.16
CA THR A 53 -10.30 46.82 14.09
C THR A 53 -9.70 46.53 12.73
N PHE A 54 -10.49 46.05 11.78
CA PHE A 54 -10.06 45.75 10.42
C PHE A 54 -11.21 45.95 9.43
N GLN A 55 -10.86 46.13 8.15
CA GLN A 55 -11.84 46.16 7.06
C GLN A 55 -12.27 44.72 6.73
N GLY A 56 -13.52 44.36 7.05
CA GLY A 56 -14.03 43.02 6.92
C GLY A 56 -15.24 42.96 5.98
N GLU A 57 -15.47 41.78 5.39
CA GLU A 57 -16.63 41.56 4.54
C GLU A 57 -17.88 41.30 5.38
N VAL A 58 -18.97 41.95 4.97
CA VAL A 58 -20.32 41.74 5.49
C VAL A 58 -21.23 41.31 4.32
N ILE A 59 -21.76 40.10 4.39
CA ILE A 59 -22.62 39.52 3.37
C ILE A 59 -24.06 39.55 3.88
N THR A 60 -24.95 40.22 3.14
CA THR A 60 -26.36 40.31 3.47
C THR A 60 -27.18 39.39 2.59
N TYR A 61 -27.82 38.39 3.17
CA TYR A 61 -28.71 37.44 2.49
C TYR A 61 -30.17 37.92 2.55
N LYS A 62 -30.79 38.16 1.38
CA LYS A 62 -32.15 38.66 1.26
C LYS A 62 -33.24 37.56 1.16
N SER A 63 -32.84 36.30 1.04
CA SER A 63 -33.75 35.17 0.83
C SER A 63 -34.49 34.65 2.09
N PHE A 64 -34.34 35.31 3.23
CA PHE A 64 -35.03 34.98 4.47
C PHE A 64 -36.11 35.99 4.80
N ALA A 65 -37.10 35.61 5.62
CA ALA A 65 -38.19 36.49 6.07
C ALA A 65 -37.69 37.79 6.74
N SER A 66 -36.45 37.79 7.23
CA SER A 66 -35.70 38.99 7.60
C SER A 66 -34.25 38.85 7.04
N PRO A 67 -33.66 39.95 6.52
CA PRO A 67 -32.28 39.91 6.04
C PRO A 67 -31.33 39.42 7.13
N ARG A 68 -30.43 38.48 6.78
CA ARG A 68 -29.39 38.00 7.69
C ARG A 68 -28.05 38.51 7.22
N GLU A 69 -27.28 39.06 8.14
CA GLU A 69 -25.91 39.51 7.89
C GLU A 69 -24.91 38.50 8.43
N LEU A 70 -23.98 38.08 7.59
CA LEU A 70 -22.80 37.34 7.97
C LEU A 70 -21.61 38.31 7.97
N ARG A 71 -21.03 38.58 9.11
CA ARG A 71 -19.89 39.46 9.28
C ARG A 71 -18.62 38.65 9.47
N GLN A 72 -17.54 39.07 8.84
CA GLN A 72 -16.21 38.52 9.09
C GLN A 72 -15.85 38.78 10.57
N ARG A 73 -15.52 37.71 11.30
CA ARG A 73 -15.30 37.74 12.75
C ARG A 73 -13.83 37.82 13.13
N GLU A 74 -12.91 37.49 12.22
CA GLU A 74 -11.48 37.49 12.46
C GLU A 74 -10.75 38.34 11.43
N CYS A 75 -9.76 39.11 11.91
CA CYS A 75 -8.88 39.85 11.00
C CYS A 75 -8.01 38.90 10.16
N PRO A 76 -7.45 39.36 9.02
CA PRO A 76 -6.65 38.52 8.15
C PRO A 76 -5.51 37.76 8.85
N GLU A 77 -4.83 38.40 9.81
CA GLU A 77 -3.74 37.77 10.57
C GLU A 77 -4.21 36.66 11.50
N CYS A 78 -5.30 36.88 12.23
CA CYS A 78 -5.88 35.86 13.10
C CYS A 78 -6.43 34.68 12.29
N ARG A 79 -7.10 34.96 11.17
CA ARG A 79 -7.61 33.98 10.25
C ARG A 79 -6.50 33.10 9.66
N ALA A 80 -5.39 33.71 9.25
CA ALA A 80 -4.23 32.96 8.76
C ALA A 80 -3.65 32.05 9.85
N LYS A 81 -3.51 32.51 11.09
CA LYS A 81 -3.05 31.71 12.24
C LYS A 81 -4.01 30.55 12.55
N THR A 82 -5.32 30.79 12.50
CA THR A 82 -6.35 29.76 12.72
C THR A 82 -6.26 28.71 11.63
N GLN A 83 -6.17 29.11 10.36
CA GLN A 83 -6.02 28.20 9.23
C GLN A 83 -4.74 27.37 9.31
N GLU A 84 -3.60 27.98 9.63
CA GLU A 84 -2.33 27.28 9.79
C GLU A 84 -2.39 26.24 10.93
N ARG A 85 -3.03 26.58 12.05
CA ARG A 85 -3.23 25.64 13.16
C ARG A 85 -4.13 24.49 12.75
N GLU A 86 -5.28 24.75 12.12
CA GLU A 86 -6.23 23.70 11.68
C GLU A 86 -5.60 22.78 10.64
N GLU A 87 -4.79 23.33 9.74
CA GLU A 87 -4.04 22.54 8.76
C GLU A 87 -2.97 21.67 9.44
N GLY A 88 -2.26 22.22 10.43
CA GLY A 88 -1.31 21.46 11.25
C GLY A 88 -1.98 20.31 12.02
N GLU A 89 -3.11 20.58 12.68
CA GLU A 89 -3.89 19.55 13.39
C GLU A 89 -4.38 18.45 12.45
N ARG A 90 -4.87 18.81 11.27
CA ARG A 90 -5.30 17.86 10.21
C ARG A 90 -4.14 17.00 9.71
N GLN A 91 -2.97 17.60 9.51
CA GLN A 91 -1.78 16.85 9.08
C GLN A 91 -1.31 15.88 10.17
N GLN A 92 -1.34 16.27 11.43
CA GLN A 92 -1.00 15.38 12.55
C GLN A 92 -1.97 14.21 12.68
N GLU A 93 -3.28 14.49 12.56
CA GLU A 93 -4.32 13.45 12.59
C GLU A 93 -4.13 12.45 11.44
N LEU A 94 -3.87 12.94 10.22
CA LEU A 94 -3.62 12.11 9.05
C LEU A 94 -2.37 11.25 9.23
N GLU A 95 -1.30 11.79 9.75
CA GLU A 95 -0.06 11.03 9.99
C GLU A 95 -0.22 9.98 11.09
N SER A 96 -0.95 10.31 12.16
CA SER A 96 -1.29 9.34 13.21
C SER A 96 -2.09 8.16 12.64
N TRP A 97 -3.06 8.43 11.78
CA TRP A 97 -3.84 7.40 11.10
C TRP A 97 -2.95 6.54 10.17
N ARG A 98 -2.04 7.16 9.41
CA ARG A 98 -1.07 6.43 8.58
C ARG A 98 -0.19 5.50 9.39
N GLN A 99 0.28 5.93 10.55
CA GLN A 99 1.09 5.10 11.45
C GLN A 99 0.33 3.85 11.90
N VAL A 100 -0.94 4.00 12.27
CA VAL A 100 -1.80 2.85 12.64
C VAL A 100 -1.94 1.89 11.49
N LEU A 101 -2.26 2.38 10.27
CA LEU A 101 -2.38 1.52 9.08
C LEU A 101 -1.08 0.82 8.70
N ARG A 102 0.04 1.52 8.71
CA ARG A 102 1.36 0.93 8.42
C ARG A 102 1.68 -0.21 9.39
N ALA A 103 1.39 -0.02 10.68
CA ALA A 103 1.58 -1.05 11.70
C ALA A 103 0.64 -2.25 11.50
N GLN A 104 -0.61 -2.01 11.10
CA GLN A 104 -1.58 -3.04 10.77
C GLN A 104 -1.11 -3.83 9.53
N TRP A 105 -0.78 -3.16 8.44
CA TRP A 105 -0.31 -3.80 7.21
C TRP A 105 0.98 -4.59 7.39
N GLY A 106 1.89 -4.11 8.25
CA GLY A 106 3.07 -4.86 8.64
C GLY A 106 2.76 -6.23 9.23
N LYS A 107 1.61 -6.39 9.92
CA LYS A 107 1.12 -7.68 10.43
C LYS A 107 0.36 -8.49 9.37
N GLU A 108 -0.44 -7.82 8.55
CA GLU A 108 -1.33 -8.45 7.57
C GLU A 108 -0.61 -8.91 6.29
N CYS A 109 0.54 -8.33 5.95
CA CYS A 109 1.30 -8.69 4.74
C CYS A 109 1.82 -10.13 4.72
N SER A 110 1.57 -10.90 5.77
CA SER A 110 1.97 -12.32 5.93
C SER A 110 3.49 -12.56 5.98
N MET A 111 4.27 -11.54 6.26
CA MET A 111 5.72 -11.68 6.41
C MET A 111 6.07 -12.35 7.73
N PRO A 112 6.99 -13.33 7.76
CA PRO A 112 7.45 -13.95 8.99
C PRO A 112 8.02 -12.94 9.99
N ALA A 113 7.71 -13.11 11.28
CA ALA A 113 8.11 -12.16 12.33
C ALA A 113 9.63 -11.85 12.36
N TRP A 114 10.48 -12.85 12.09
CA TRP A 114 11.94 -12.67 12.06
C TRP A 114 12.41 -11.79 10.87
N LEU A 115 11.61 -11.67 9.81
CA LEU A 115 11.87 -10.76 8.69
C LEU A 115 11.41 -9.34 8.98
N LEU A 116 10.34 -9.12 9.76
CA LEU A 116 9.79 -7.79 10.02
C LEU A 116 10.81 -6.80 10.58
N ALA A 117 11.80 -7.27 11.32
CA ALA A 117 12.88 -6.44 11.86
C ALA A 117 14.04 -6.17 10.87
N LYS A 118 13.96 -6.67 9.62
CA LYS A 118 15.00 -6.52 8.61
C LYS A 118 14.77 -5.27 7.77
N THR A 119 15.67 -4.30 7.90
CA THR A 119 15.60 -2.98 7.23
C THR A 119 16.87 -2.71 6.43
N PHE A 120 16.88 -1.62 5.65
CA PHE A 120 18.07 -1.18 4.94
C PHE A 120 19.17 -0.72 5.90
N GLU A 121 18.81 -0.15 7.06
CA GLU A 121 19.74 0.37 8.06
C GLU A 121 20.54 -0.76 8.73
N ASN A 122 19.89 -1.92 8.96
CA ASN A 122 20.56 -3.07 9.59
C ASN A 122 21.08 -4.11 8.61
N PHE A 123 21.09 -3.80 7.29
CA PHE A 123 21.71 -4.62 6.26
C PHE A 123 23.20 -4.31 6.13
N GLU A 124 24.05 -5.31 6.23
CA GLU A 124 25.49 -5.14 6.03
C GLU A 124 25.84 -5.06 4.54
N GLN A 125 25.65 -3.87 3.97
CA GLN A 125 25.76 -3.60 2.54
C GLN A 125 27.14 -3.94 1.93
N GLN A 126 28.21 -4.02 2.73
CA GLN A 126 29.55 -4.36 2.28
C GLN A 126 29.63 -5.72 1.58
N TYR A 127 28.79 -6.67 1.95
CA TYR A 127 28.75 -8.01 1.34
C TYR A 127 27.94 -8.07 0.06
N GLN A 128 26.98 -7.14 -0.14
CA GLN A 128 26.03 -7.15 -1.26
C GLN A 128 25.75 -5.73 -1.76
N LYS A 129 26.79 -4.93 -1.98
CA LYS A 129 26.65 -3.50 -2.31
C LYS A 129 25.75 -3.22 -3.52
N ALA A 130 25.89 -4.01 -4.59
CA ALA A 130 25.07 -3.85 -5.80
C ALA A 130 23.60 -4.21 -5.54
N ALA A 131 23.35 -5.33 -4.85
CA ALA A 131 22.00 -5.76 -4.50
C ALA A 131 21.31 -4.76 -3.57
N TYR A 132 22.02 -4.27 -2.56
CA TYR A 132 21.52 -3.22 -1.67
C TYR A 132 21.13 -1.95 -2.43
N LYS A 133 22.02 -1.44 -3.29
CA LYS A 133 21.75 -0.23 -4.08
C LYS A 133 20.53 -0.39 -4.99
N MET A 134 20.42 -1.53 -5.67
CA MET A 134 19.30 -1.81 -6.55
C MET A 134 17.98 -1.91 -5.75
N ALA A 135 17.97 -2.65 -4.65
CA ALA A 135 16.80 -2.78 -3.77
C ALA A 135 16.34 -1.43 -3.20
N LEU A 136 17.29 -0.61 -2.73
CA LEU A 136 16.98 0.71 -2.20
C LEU A 136 16.44 1.68 -3.27
N ASN A 137 17.05 1.67 -4.46
CA ASN A 137 16.58 2.49 -5.58
C ASN A 137 15.17 2.05 -6.03
N TRP A 138 14.94 0.74 -6.11
CA TRP A 138 13.62 0.19 -6.41
C TRP A 138 12.59 0.66 -5.38
N ALA A 139 12.89 0.53 -4.08
CA ALA A 139 11.98 0.92 -3.01
C ALA A 139 11.67 2.43 -2.98
N LYS A 140 12.66 3.26 -3.32
CA LYS A 140 12.50 4.72 -3.40
C LYS A 140 11.61 5.18 -4.56
N GLY A 141 11.63 4.47 -5.67
CA GLY A 141 10.83 4.82 -6.85
C GLY A 141 9.43 4.20 -6.85
N PHE A 142 9.17 3.22 -5.98
CA PHE A 142 7.89 2.51 -5.97
C PHE A 142 6.81 3.29 -5.22
N ASP A 143 5.69 3.52 -5.91
CA ASP A 143 4.49 4.11 -5.33
C ASP A 143 3.42 3.04 -5.11
N LEU A 144 3.02 2.89 -3.84
CA LEU A 144 2.03 1.90 -3.43
C LEU A 144 0.62 2.21 -3.93
N ASP A 145 0.32 3.47 -4.17
CA ASP A 145 -0.99 3.94 -4.65
C ASP A 145 -1.08 3.95 -6.18
N SER A 146 0.08 3.89 -6.88
CA SER A 146 0.16 3.81 -8.34
C SER A 146 1.15 2.74 -8.80
N PRO A 147 0.91 1.44 -8.46
CA PRO A 147 1.88 0.37 -8.68
C PRO A 147 1.97 -0.13 -10.13
N ALA A 148 0.95 0.12 -10.95
CA ALA A 148 0.86 -0.44 -12.29
C ALA A 148 1.96 0.11 -13.23
N GLY A 149 2.60 -0.79 -13.97
CA GLY A 149 3.71 -0.45 -14.87
C GLY A 149 5.07 -0.32 -14.18
N TYR A 150 5.14 -0.44 -12.85
CA TYR A 150 6.43 -0.43 -12.14
C TYR A 150 7.16 -1.76 -12.34
N PRO A 151 8.48 -1.76 -12.59
CA PRO A 151 9.22 -2.98 -12.88
C PRO A 151 9.27 -3.94 -11.69
N SER A 152 9.15 -5.22 -11.96
CA SER A 152 9.41 -6.29 -10.98
C SER A 152 10.89 -6.37 -10.62
N LEU A 153 11.22 -7.06 -9.51
CA LEU A 153 12.59 -7.20 -9.03
C LEU A 153 12.88 -8.66 -8.68
N ILE A 154 14.01 -9.20 -9.16
CA ILE A 154 14.36 -10.58 -8.95
C ILE A 154 15.73 -10.72 -8.29
N PHE A 155 15.75 -11.31 -7.10
CA PHE A 155 16.96 -11.68 -6.38
C PHE A 155 17.22 -13.18 -6.54
N TYR A 156 18.36 -13.56 -7.09
CA TYR A 156 18.68 -14.98 -7.22
C TYR A 156 20.11 -15.31 -6.78
N SER A 157 20.27 -16.48 -6.20
CA SER A 157 21.57 -17.00 -5.75
C SER A 157 21.42 -18.47 -5.35
N SER A 158 22.29 -19.33 -5.84
CA SER A 158 22.39 -20.72 -5.41
C SER A 158 22.85 -20.84 -3.94
N ILE A 159 23.48 -19.79 -3.42
CA ILE A 159 24.00 -19.77 -2.04
C ILE A 159 22.87 -19.32 -1.09
N PRO A 160 22.57 -20.10 -0.03
CA PRO A 160 21.64 -19.66 1.01
C PRO A 160 22.27 -18.54 1.86
N GLY A 161 21.45 -17.81 2.61
CA GLY A 161 21.93 -16.86 3.61
C GLY A 161 22.64 -15.61 3.07
N VAL A 162 22.63 -15.35 1.74
CA VAL A 162 23.27 -14.16 1.14
C VAL A 162 22.49 -12.86 1.33
N GLY A 163 21.32 -12.89 1.95
CA GLY A 163 20.54 -11.69 2.27
C GLY A 163 19.32 -11.42 1.39
N LYS A 164 18.88 -12.34 0.50
CA LYS A 164 17.70 -12.16 -0.37
C LYS A 164 16.45 -11.74 0.43
N GLY A 165 16.03 -12.57 1.39
CA GLY A 165 14.85 -12.26 2.21
C GLY A 165 15.01 -11.00 3.06
N HIS A 166 16.23 -10.66 3.49
CA HIS A 166 16.52 -9.41 4.19
C HIS A 166 16.21 -8.20 3.29
N LEU A 167 16.70 -8.19 2.05
CA LEU A 167 16.45 -7.08 1.12
C LEU A 167 14.97 -6.99 0.74
N MET A 168 14.26 -8.11 0.55
CA MET A 168 12.82 -8.10 0.32
C MET A 168 12.06 -7.45 1.49
N SER A 169 12.41 -7.82 2.71
CA SER A 169 11.83 -7.22 3.91
C SER A 169 12.18 -5.74 4.04
N ALA A 170 13.42 -5.37 3.78
CA ALA A 170 13.87 -3.97 3.82
C ALA A 170 13.07 -3.10 2.82
N ILE A 171 12.76 -3.62 1.63
CA ILE A 171 11.89 -2.94 0.66
C ILE A 171 10.50 -2.72 1.26
N VAL A 172 9.87 -3.76 1.81
CA VAL A 172 8.53 -3.64 2.42
C VAL A 172 8.52 -2.61 3.54
N ASN A 173 9.47 -2.70 4.46
CA ASN A 173 9.57 -1.76 5.58
C ASN A 173 9.76 -0.32 5.09
N TYR A 174 10.60 -0.12 4.07
CA TYR A 174 10.83 1.20 3.49
C TYR A 174 9.57 1.75 2.81
N VAL A 175 8.92 0.95 1.98
CA VAL A 175 7.70 1.34 1.25
C VAL A 175 6.58 1.69 2.23
N LEU A 176 6.35 0.85 3.25
CA LEU A 176 5.35 1.13 4.28
C LEU A 176 5.69 2.41 5.07
N ALA A 177 6.93 2.56 5.53
CA ALA A 177 7.35 3.72 6.31
C ALA A 177 7.20 5.04 5.55
N ASN A 178 7.40 5.02 4.23
CA ASN A 178 7.33 6.21 3.37
C ASN A 178 5.97 6.40 2.67
N TRP A 179 5.00 5.51 2.87
CA TRP A 179 3.68 5.66 2.27
C TRP A 179 2.95 6.89 2.81
N LYS A 180 2.43 7.71 1.87
CA LYS A 180 1.76 8.99 2.15
C LYS A 180 0.33 9.07 1.59
N GLY A 181 -0.26 7.92 1.27
CA GLY A 181 -1.57 7.87 0.64
C GLY A 181 -2.73 8.39 1.51
N SER A 182 -3.90 8.42 0.91
CA SER A 182 -5.14 8.91 1.51
C SER A 182 -5.82 7.87 2.40
N ARG A 183 -6.86 8.31 3.12
CA ARG A 183 -7.66 7.45 4.02
C ARG A 183 -8.53 6.40 3.31
N GLU A 184 -8.58 6.41 1.98
CA GLU A 184 -9.46 5.50 1.21
C GLU A 184 -8.97 4.05 1.19
N ARG A 185 -7.67 3.82 1.43
CA ARG A 185 -7.07 2.48 1.39
C ARG A 185 -7.11 1.81 2.77
N ALA A 186 -8.04 0.88 2.98
CA ALA A 186 -8.13 0.09 4.21
C ALA A 186 -7.40 -1.27 4.11
N ALA A 187 -7.46 -1.95 2.96
CA ALA A 187 -6.85 -3.27 2.75
C ALA A 187 -5.32 -3.19 2.63
N CYS A 188 -4.62 -4.19 3.17
CA CYS A 188 -3.16 -4.29 3.05
C CYS A 188 -2.75 -4.40 1.58
N PRO A 189 -1.92 -3.47 1.07
CA PRO A 189 -1.52 -3.44 -0.35
C PRO A 189 -0.31 -4.32 -0.66
N ILE A 190 0.18 -5.07 0.30
CA ILE A 190 1.37 -5.92 0.19
C ILE A 190 1.02 -7.33 0.61
N ARG A 191 1.47 -8.32 -0.15
CA ARG A 191 1.38 -9.73 0.20
C ARG A 191 2.74 -10.40 0.10
N PHE A 192 3.15 -11.06 1.18
CA PHE A 192 4.32 -11.92 1.21
C PHE A 192 3.87 -13.39 1.18
N GLU A 193 4.45 -14.20 0.31
CA GLU A 193 4.20 -15.63 0.23
C GLU A 193 5.50 -16.38 -0.08
N SER A 194 5.73 -17.54 0.51
CA SER A 194 6.85 -18.40 0.09
C SER A 194 6.39 -19.42 -0.93
N GLY A 195 7.25 -19.78 -1.89
CA GLY A 195 6.92 -20.79 -2.92
C GLY A 195 6.31 -22.06 -2.34
N PRO A 196 6.94 -22.73 -1.34
CA PRO A 196 6.36 -23.91 -0.72
C PRO A 196 5.03 -23.67 0.01
N SER A 197 4.86 -22.50 0.64
CA SER A 197 3.61 -22.16 1.33
C SER A 197 2.49 -21.90 0.34
N LEU A 198 2.78 -21.22 -0.76
CA LEU A 198 1.87 -20.96 -1.86
C LEU A 198 1.25 -22.27 -2.38
N VAL A 199 2.11 -23.20 -2.80
CA VAL A 199 1.68 -24.50 -3.35
C VAL A 199 0.84 -25.29 -2.34
N ARG A 200 1.23 -25.28 -1.06
CA ARG A 200 0.48 -25.95 0.01
C ARG A 200 -0.87 -25.29 0.27
N ARG A 201 -0.93 -23.95 0.28
CA ARG A 201 -2.15 -23.19 0.53
C ARG A 201 -3.20 -23.43 -0.55
N ILE A 202 -2.81 -23.42 -1.84
CA ILE A 202 -3.72 -23.70 -2.93
C ILE A 202 -4.19 -25.18 -2.89
N ARG A 203 -3.29 -26.14 -2.66
CA ARG A 203 -3.69 -27.56 -2.50
C ARG A 203 -4.67 -27.78 -1.36
N ALA A 204 -4.58 -27.04 -0.29
CA ALA A 204 -5.50 -27.15 0.84
C ALA A 204 -6.94 -26.79 0.45
N THR A 205 -7.15 -25.93 -0.56
CA THR A 205 -8.49 -25.54 -1.02
C THR A 205 -9.22 -26.67 -1.75
N TYR A 206 -8.52 -27.66 -2.32
CA TYR A 206 -9.14 -28.75 -3.07
C TYR A 206 -9.94 -29.75 -2.22
N ASN A 207 -9.66 -29.82 -0.94
CA ASN A 207 -10.35 -30.71 -0.01
C ASN A 207 -11.50 -30.05 0.75
N LEU A 208 -11.81 -28.79 0.44
CA LEU A 208 -12.88 -28.05 1.12
C LEU A 208 -14.25 -28.56 0.69
N ARG A 209 -15.11 -28.86 1.66
CA ARG A 209 -16.53 -29.14 1.45
C ARG A 209 -17.30 -27.83 1.31
N LYS A 210 -18.46 -27.89 0.65
CA LYS A 210 -19.32 -26.69 0.47
C LYS A 210 -19.73 -26.03 1.81
N GLU A 211 -19.64 -26.77 2.90
CA GLU A 211 -20.01 -26.36 4.27
C GLU A 211 -18.85 -25.70 5.06
N ASP A 212 -17.64 -25.71 4.50
CA ASP A 212 -16.45 -25.12 5.14
C ASP A 212 -16.39 -23.60 4.84
N PHE A 213 -17.36 -22.84 5.35
CA PHE A 213 -17.49 -21.40 5.13
C PHE A 213 -16.33 -20.53 5.65
N TYR A 214 -15.51 -21.07 6.53
CA TYR A 214 -14.40 -20.36 7.16
C TYR A 214 -13.05 -20.57 6.46
N HIS A 215 -13.00 -21.36 5.40
CA HIS A 215 -11.78 -21.64 4.66
C HIS A 215 -11.72 -20.84 3.36
N GLU A 216 -10.55 -20.28 3.09
CA GLU A 216 -10.25 -19.56 1.87
C GLU A 216 -10.42 -20.47 0.65
N ARG A 217 -11.11 -20.02 -0.38
CA ARG A 217 -11.31 -20.75 -1.63
C ARG A 217 -10.16 -20.52 -2.60
N GLU A 218 -9.97 -21.43 -3.55
CA GLU A 218 -8.90 -21.36 -4.53
C GLU A 218 -8.88 -20.02 -5.28
N ASP A 219 -10.02 -19.56 -5.75
CA ASP A 219 -10.16 -18.29 -6.49
C ASP A 219 -9.84 -17.06 -5.60
N GLU A 220 -10.10 -17.13 -4.29
CA GLU A 220 -9.74 -16.10 -3.32
C GLU A 220 -8.23 -16.06 -3.10
N VAL A 221 -7.58 -17.24 -3.00
CA VAL A 221 -6.11 -17.33 -2.93
C VAL A 221 -5.48 -16.68 -4.14
N TYR A 222 -5.91 -17.06 -5.35
CA TYR A 222 -5.37 -16.50 -6.59
C TYR A 222 -5.62 -14.99 -6.68
N ARG A 223 -6.84 -14.52 -6.41
CA ARG A 223 -7.14 -13.08 -6.41
C ARG A 223 -6.30 -12.30 -5.40
N SER A 224 -6.07 -12.85 -4.20
CA SER A 224 -5.25 -12.22 -3.18
C SER A 224 -3.78 -12.05 -3.58
N LEU A 225 -3.28 -12.92 -4.47
CA LEU A 225 -1.90 -12.90 -4.97
C LEU A 225 -1.76 -12.12 -6.28
N ALA A 226 -2.71 -12.33 -7.19
CA ALA A 226 -2.67 -11.68 -8.50
C ALA A 226 -3.03 -10.18 -8.43
N GLY A 227 -3.98 -9.79 -7.57
CA GLY A 227 -4.53 -8.44 -7.52
C GLY A 227 -3.90 -7.49 -6.49
N VAL A 228 -3.05 -7.98 -5.58
CA VAL A 228 -2.41 -7.09 -4.59
C VAL A 228 -1.41 -6.14 -5.26
N PRO A 229 -1.35 -4.85 -4.89
CA PRO A 229 -0.41 -3.89 -5.46
C PRO A 229 1.05 -4.36 -5.49
N LEU A 230 1.55 -4.96 -4.42
CA LEU A 230 2.89 -5.52 -4.35
C LEU A 230 2.85 -6.96 -3.83
N LEU A 231 3.28 -7.90 -4.66
CA LEU A 231 3.48 -9.30 -4.27
C LEU A 231 4.96 -9.59 -4.06
N LEU A 232 5.27 -10.30 -2.97
CA LEU A 232 6.60 -10.85 -2.72
C LEU A 232 6.52 -12.38 -2.71
N LEU A 233 7.27 -13.02 -3.60
CA LEU A 233 7.42 -14.47 -3.67
C LEU A 233 8.83 -14.87 -3.19
N ASP A 234 8.90 -15.39 -1.98
CA ASP A 234 10.19 -15.77 -1.37
C ASP A 234 10.49 -17.26 -1.56
N ASP A 235 11.78 -17.57 -1.65
CA ASP A 235 12.31 -18.93 -1.75
C ASP A 235 11.66 -19.77 -2.88
N VAL A 236 11.32 -19.14 -3.99
CA VAL A 236 10.83 -19.82 -5.20
C VAL A 236 11.86 -20.82 -5.69
N GLY A 237 11.44 -22.06 -5.93
CA GLY A 237 12.32 -23.16 -6.34
C GLY A 237 12.64 -24.17 -5.25
N LYS A 238 12.02 -24.04 -4.06
CA LYS A 238 12.06 -25.10 -3.04
C LYS A 238 10.96 -26.13 -3.19
N GLU A 239 9.89 -25.79 -3.89
CA GLU A 239 8.80 -26.70 -4.27
C GLU A 239 9.23 -27.62 -5.40
N ARG A 240 8.55 -28.76 -5.49
CA ARG A 240 8.81 -29.72 -6.57
C ARG A 240 8.17 -29.26 -7.88
N PRO A 241 8.90 -29.32 -9.02
CA PRO A 241 8.31 -29.10 -10.32
C PRO A 241 7.17 -30.11 -10.56
N SER A 242 6.02 -29.60 -10.96
CA SER A 242 4.84 -30.39 -11.35
C SER A 242 3.94 -29.53 -12.23
N ASP A 243 3.03 -30.12 -12.97
CA ASP A 243 2.09 -29.36 -13.81
C ASP A 243 1.27 -28.41 -12.95
N PHE A 244 0.82 -28.84 -11.79
CA PHE A 244 0.17 -28.00 -10.81
C PHE A 244 1.02 -26.78 -10.38
N THR A 245 2.32 -26.97 -10.11
CA THR A 245 3.22 -25.89 -9.75
C THR A 245 3.39 -24.91 -10.90
N ARG A 246 3.53 -25.41 -12.13
CA ARG A 246 3.66 -24.62 -13.36
C ARG A 246 2.41 -23.78 -13.61
N GLU A 247 1.22 -24.39 -13.54
CA GLU A 247 -0.06 -23.71 -13.71
C GLU A 247 -0.28 -22.63 -12.65
N THR A 248 0.07 -22.91 -11.40
CA THR A 248 -0.01 -21.93 -10.30
C THR A 248 0.81 -20.68 -10.59
N TYR A 249 2.08 -20.85 -10.94
CA TYR A 249 2.94 -19.69 -11.23
C TYR A 249 2.53 -18.99 -12.51
N TRP A 250 2.14 -19.76 -13.55
CA TRP A 250 1.67 -19.20 -14.81
C TRP A 250 0.47 -18.28 -14.58
N TYR A 251 -0.52 -18.75 -13.83
CA TYR A 251 -1.73 -17.97 -13.55
C TYR A 251 -1.38 -16.66 -12.84
N ILE A 252 -0.63 -16.72 -11.74
CA ILE A 252 -0.28 -15.54 -10.93
C ILE A 252 0.54 -14.53 -11.77
N ILE A 253 1.55 -15.00 -12.47
CA ILE A 253 2.44 -14.12 -13.27
C ILE A 253 1.67 -13.55 -14.47
N ASN A 254 0.85 -14.34 -15.14
CA ASN A 254 0.06 -13.90 -16.28
C ASN A 254 -0.93 -12.79 -15.89
N GLU A 255 -1.66 -12.96 -14.80
CA GLU A 255 -2.59 -11.95 -14.29
C GLU A 255 -1.86 -10.65 -13.91
N ARG A 256 -0.68 -10.77 -13.29
CA ARG A 256 0.12 -9.60 -12.93
C ARG A 256 0.72 -8.89 -14.15
N VAL A 257 1.08 -9.60 -15.19
CA VAL A 257 1.44 -9.00 -16.50
C VAL A 257 0.27 -8.21 -17.07
N THR A 258 -0.92 -8.80 -17.05
CA THR A 258 -2.14 -8.18 -17.60
C THR A 258 -2.51 -6.90 -16.84
N THR A 259 -2.37 -6.91 -15.53
CA THR A 259 -2.68 -5.75 -14.66
C THR A 259 -1.51 -4.78 -14.51
N GLY A 260 -0.32 -5.12 -15.00
CA GLY A 260 0.90 -4.32 -14.84
C GLY A 260 1.45 -4.29 -13.41
N LEU A 261 0.97 -5.15 -12.50
CA LEU A 261 1.36 -5.11 -11.09
C LEU A 261 2.71 -5.80 -10.85
N PRO A 262 3.67 -5.17 -10.14
CA PRO A 262 5.00 -5.72 -9.94
C PRO A 262 5.02 -6.87 -8.96
N VAL A 263 6.02 -7.76 -9.13
CA VAL A 263 6.34 -8.83 -8.19
C VAL A 263 7.82 -8.77 -7.81
N ILE A 264 8.13 -8.98 -6.53
CA ILE A 264 9.51 -9.21 -6.08
C ILE A 264 9.68 -10.70 -5.83
N VAL A 265 10.66 -11.30 -6.51
CA VAL A 265 10.94 -12.73 -6.41
C VAL A 265 12.30 -12.96 -5.78
N SER A 266 12.38 -13.91 -4.86
CA SER A 266 13.66 -14.49 -4.46
C SER A 266 13.74 -15.95 -4.87
N SER A 267 14.88 -16.39 -5.41
CA SER A 267 15.10 -17.78 -5.81
C SER A 267 16.53 -18.25 -5.51
N ARG A 268 16.69 -19.56 -5.40
CA ARG A 268 17.99 -20.23 -5.46
C ARG A 268 18.33 -20.74 -6.84
N LEU A 269 17.35 -20.81 -7.73
CA LEU A 269 17.50 -21.32 -9.07
C LEU A 269 18.07 -20.23 -9.98
N GLU A 270 18.86 -20.63 -10.93
CA GLU A 270 19.19 -19.82 -12.09
C GLU A 270 17.96 -19.80 -13.03
N PHE A 271 18.00 -18.94 -14.04
CA PHE A 271 16.85 -18.81 -14.95
C PHE A 271 16.70 -20.04 -15.86
N GLU A 272 17.80 -20.50 -16.45
CA GLU A 272 17.89 -21.54 -17.44
C GLU A 272 18.70 -22.75 -16.94
N GLY A 273 18.51 -23.91 -17.53
CA GLY A 273 19.23 -25.14 -17.23
C GLY A 273 18.37 -26.22 -16.60
N GLU A 274 18.99 -27.35 -16.27
CA GLU A 274 18.27 -28.55 -15.77
C GLU A 274 17.54 -28.32 -14.44
N HIS A 275 18.14 -27.53 -13.56
CA HIS A 275 17.56 -27.14 -12.26
C HIS A 275 17.36 -25.62 -12.23
N SER A 276 16.35 -25.13 -12.93
CA SER A 276 16.14 -23.70 -13.20
C SER A 276 14.70 -23.26 -12.92
N LEU A 277 14.47 -21.95 -12.99
CA LEU A 277 13.14 -21.40 -12.97
C LEU A 277 12.30 -21.87 -14.16
N GLU A 278 12.89 -22.05 -15.35
CA GLU A 278 12.19 -22.60 -16.51
C GLU A 278 11.70 -24.03 -16.28
N THR A 279 12.50 -24.87 -15.62
CA THR A 279 12.06 -26.22 -15.25
C THR A 279 10.90 -26.18 -14.25
N LEU A 280 10.92 -25.21 -13.32
CA LEU A 280 9.90 -25.07 -12.29
C LEU A 280 8.59 -24.49 -12.82
N MET A 281 8.66 -23.39 -13.59
CA MET A 281 7.50 -22.55 -13.95
C MET A 281 7.12 -22.65 -15.43
N HIS A 282 7.91 -23.29 -16.27
CA HIS A 282 7.88 -23.24 -17.73
C HIS A 282 8.52 -21.98 -18.33
N VAL A 283 9.10 -22.11 -19.53
CA VAL A 283 9.82 -21.05 -20.24
C VAL A 283 8.97 -19.81 -20.48
N ASP A 284 7.69 -19.97 -20.79
CA ASP A 284 6.78 -18.84 -21.05
C ASP A 284 6.54 -17.98 -19.81
N THR A 285 6.41 -18.61 -18.64
CA THR A 285 6.24 -17.88 -17.36
C THR A 285 7.49 -17.10 -17.01
N VAL A 286 8.67 -17.72 -17.19
CA VAL A 286 9.96 -17.07 -16.94
C VAL A 286 10.18 -15.92 -17.93
N SER A 287 9.84 -16.09 -19.21
CA SER A 287 9.92 -15.02 -20.21
C SER A 287 9.06 -13.80 -19.82
N ARG A 288 7.82 -14.03 -19.33
CA ARG A 288 6.96 -12.96 -18.83
C ARG A 288 7.57 -12.25 -17.61
N LEU A 289 8.12 -13.03 -16.68
CA LEU A 289 8.79 -12.49 -15.50
C LEU A 289 10.01 -11.62 -15.89
N TYR A 290 10.75 -12.02 -16.93
CA TYR A 290 11.80 -11.21 -17.52
C TYR A 290 11.27 -9.87 -18.05
N GLY A 291 10.19 -9.89 -18.81
CA GLY A 291 9.55 -8.70 -19.34
C GLY A 291 9.11 -7.74 -18.23
N MET A 292 8.47 -8.29 -17.17
CA MET A 292 8.05 -7.50 -16.01
C MET A 292 9.24 -6.86 -15.26
N ALA A 293 10.37 -7.54 -15.18
CA ALA A 293 11.52 -7.06 -14.43
C ALA A 293 12.31 -5.96 -15.14
N GLY A 294 12.17 -5.78 -16.47
CA GLY A 294 12.80 -4.71 -17.20
C GLY A 294 14.31 -4.54 -16.94
N GLY A 295 15.04 -5.64 -16.73
CA GLY A 295 16.46 -5.63 -16.38
C GLY A 295 16.78 -5.54 -14.88
N GLN A 296 15.79 -5.55 -14.01
CA GLN A 296 15.98 -5.51 -12.54
C GLN A 296 16.28 -6.92 -11.98
N PHE A 297 17.42 -7.48 -12.39
CA PHE A 297 17.91 -8.80 -11.95
C PHE A 297 19.13 -8.66 -11.07
N VAL A 298 19.10 -9.28 -9.90
CA VAL A 298 20.18 -9.19 -8.93
C VAL A 298 20.73 -10.59 -8.63
N ARG A 299 21.85 -10.94 -9.27
CA ARG A 299 22.61 -12.12 -8.89
C ARG A 299 23.43 -11.83 -7.64
N MET A 300 23.05 -12.44 -6.52
CA MET A 300 23.75 -12.29 -5.27
C MET A 300 24.83 -13.39 -5.12
N LYS A 301 26.05 -12.99 -4.82
CA LYS A 301 27.21 -13.88 -4.66
C LYS A 301 27.79 -13.72 -3.26
N GLY A 302 28.63 -14.65 -2.83
CA GLY A 302 29.36 -14.54 -1.57
C GLY A 302 29.18 -15.75 -0.67
N VAL A 303 29.13 -15.54 0.63
CA VAL A 303 29.06 -16.60 1.65
C VAL A 303 27.72 -16.58 2.37
N ASP A 304 27.37 -17.69 2.99
CA ASP A 304 26.23 -17.75 3.89
C ASP A 304 26.50 -16.91 5.14
N TYR A 305 25.87 -15.74 5.20
CA TYR A 305 26.06 -14.76 6.25
C TYR A 305 25.65 -15.28 7.65
N ARG A 306 24.67 -16.20 7.70
CA ARG A 306 24.23 -16.83 8.96
C ARG A 306 25.39 -17.61 9.60
N LYS A 307 26.20 -18.29 8.78
CA LYS A 307 27.38 -19.04 9.25
C LYS A 307 28.49 -18.12 9.74
N LEU A 308 28.66 -16.94 9.11
CA LEU A 308 29.68 -15.97 9.54
C LEU A 308 29.42 -15.41 10.94
N LYS A 309 28.16 -15.21 11.31
CA LYS A 309 27.79 -14.64 12.62
C LYS A 309 27.47 -15.71 13.69
N GLY A 310 27.63 -16.98 13.38
CA GLY A 310 27.28 -18.04 14.33
C GLY A 310 25.75 -18.07 14.65
N ILE A 311 24.94 -17.48 13.80
CA ILE A 311 23.48 -17.48 13.90
C ILE A 311 23.02 -18.69 13.09
N ALA A 312 22.97 -19.82 13.73
CA ALA A 312 22.35 -21.04 13.22
C ALA A 312 20.90 -21.15 13.73
#